data_96179011f5790d21faca8a116da85184
#
_entry.id   96179011f5790d21faca8a116da85184
#
_cell.length_a   1.000
_cell.length_b   1.000
_cell.length_c   1.000
_cell.angle_alpha   90.00
_cell.angle_beta   90.00
_cell.angle_gamma   90.00
#
_symmetry.space_group_name_H-M   'P 1'
#
loop_
_entity.id
_entity.type
_entity.pdbx_description
1 polymer ?
#
loop_
_entity_poly.entity_id
_entity_poly.type
_entity_poly.pdbx_seq_one_letter_code
_entity_poly.pdbx_strand_id
1 'polypeptide(L)'
;MPRARGYSPFESSPEQDQLLDDIIAESAKHGGSSVGVFDLDGCLFDTRSRQVHIFREFASQKGALELYQVETTHFRDWDLGNTLRNAGIGEDVISAVLDDLKKFWFDRFFTSRYVKFDHAMPGAVDLVNRCRATGLQIVYLTGRDETMRAGTEDSLRGFGFPLDGGECRLLVKPDFETDDTELDIDSMNCEP
;
A
#
# COMPACT_ATOMS: atom_id res chain seq x y z
N MET A 1 -5.65 -2.19 29.65
CA MET A 1 -6.33 -2.53 28.39
C MET A 1 -5.31 -3.20 27.49
N PRO A 2 -5.58 -4.36 26.88
CA PRO A 2 -4.63 -4.96 25.95
C PRO A 2 -4.46 -4.00 24.76
N ARG A 3 -3.23 -3.64 24.44
CA ARG A 3 -2.90 -2.91 23.21
C ARG A 3 -3.45 -3.71 22.04
N ALA A 4 -4.25 -3.06 21.18
CA ALA A 4 -4.72 -3.69 19.97
C ALA A 4 -3.48 -4.17 19.18
N ARG A 5 -3.37 -5.49 18.98
CA ARG A 5 -2.35 -6.08 18.11
C ARG A 5 -2.53 -5.45 16.73
N GLY A 6 -1.50 -4.82 16.23
CA GLY A 6 -1.47 -4.39 14.85
C GLY A 6 -1.05 -2.96 14.58
N TYR A 7 -0.74 -2.17 15.62
CA TYR A 7 -0.32 -0.78 15.41
C TYR A 7 0.85 -0.34 16.31
N SER A 8 1.66 -1.29 16.78
CA SER A 8 3.03 -0.93 17.09
C SER A 8 3.71 -0.56 15.78
N PRO A 9 4.32 0.62 15.67
CA PRO A 9 5.05 0.93 14.46
C PRO A 9 6.21 -0.06 14.37
N PHE A 10 6.03 -1.14 13.58
CA PHE A 10 7.11 -1.85 12.91
C PHE A 10 8.23 -2.37 13.82
N GLU A 11 7.92 -2.88 15.00
CA GLU A 11 8.84 -3.72 15.74
C GLU A 11 8.72 -5.15 15.20
N SER A 12 9.71 -5.59 14.42
CA SER A 12 9.80 -6.99 14.03
C SER A 12 10.09 -7.86 15.27
N SER A 13 9.60 -9.10 15.26
CA SER A 13 10.05 -10.10 16.21
C SER A 13 11.23 -10.88 15.63
N PRO A 14 12.09 -11.49 16.49
CA PRO A 14 13.16 -12.37 16.01
C PRO A 14 12.65 -13.50 15.10
N GLU A 15 11.42 -14.00 15.35
CA GLU A 15 10.80 -15.03 14.52
C GLU A 15 10.41 -14.49 13.12
N GLN A 16 9.97 -13.23 13.03
CA GLN A 16 9.69 -12.58 11.74
C GLN A 16 10.98 -12.34 10.96
N ASP A 17 12.03 -11.86 11.62
CA ASP A 17 13.33 -11.66 10.98
C ASP A 17 13.89 -12.98 10.45
N GLN A 18 13.81 -14.06 11.23
CA GLN A 18 14.24 -15.40 10.82
C GLN A 18 13.42 -15.89 9.61
N LEU A 19 12.09 -15.69 9.62
CA LEU A 19 11.22 -16.07 8.49
C LEU A 19 11.62 -15.34 7.21
N LEU A 20 11.93 -14.05 7.29
CA LEU A 20 12.38 -13.27 6.14
C LEU A 20 13.74 -13.76 5.62
N ASP A 21 14.67 -14.10 6.50
CA ASP A 21 15.96 -14.68 6.14
C ASP A 21 15.79 -16.05 5.48
N ASP A 22 14.89 -16.88 5.98
CA ASP A 22 14.57 -18.19 5.40
C ASP A 22 13.97 -18.06 3.98
N ILE A 23 13.08 -17.08 3.76
CA ILE A 23 12.51 -16.77 2.44
C ILE A 23 13.62 -16.35 1.46
N ILE A 24 14.55 -15.49 1.89
CA ILE A 24 15.67 -15.05 1.06
C ILE A 24 16.61 -16.24 0.74
N ALA A 25 16.91 -17.08 1.74
CA ALA A 25 17.73 -18.25 1.55
C ALA A 25 17.09 -19.27 0.61
N GLU A 26 15.78 -19.45 0.67
CA GLU A 26 15.04 -20.33 -0.25
C GLU A 26 15.06 -19.75 -1.67
N SER A 27 14.82 -18.43 -1.81
CA SER A 27 14.91 -17.74 -3.11
C SER A 27 16.27 -17.95 -3.79
N ALA A 28 17.35 -17.93 -3.02
CA ALA A 28 18.71 -18.13 -3.55
C ALA A 28 18.95 -19.52 -4.17
N LYS A 29 18.21 -20.56 -3.75
CA LYS A 29 18.33 -21.92 -4.31
C LYS A 29 17.79 -22.01 -5.74
N HIS A 30 16.86 -21.14 -6.10
CA HIS A 30 16.13 -21.18 -7.37
C HIS A 30 16.57 -20.09 -8.34
N GLY A 31 17.20 -19.01 -7.84
CA GLY A 31 17.77 -17.92 -8.63
C GLY A 31 16.77 -17.33 -9.65
N GLY A 32 17.24 -17.04 -10.85
CA GLY A 32 16.45 -16.41 -11.92
C GLY A 32 15.29 -17.23 -12.49
N SER A 33 15.10 -18.46 -12.03
CA SER A 33 13.92 -19.29 -12.40
C SER A 33 12.70 -19.05 -11.51
N SER A 34 12.81 -18.18 -10.51
CA SER A 34 11.74 -17.92 -9.55
C SER A 34 11.33 -16.44 -9.57
N VAL A 35 10.08 -16.19 -9.20
CA VAL A 35 9.47 -14.86 -9.15
C VAL A 35 9.00 -14.57 -7.74
N GLY A 36 9.41 -13.42 -7.19
CA GLY A 36 8.87 -12.86 -5.97
C GLY A 36 7.76 -11.87 -6.29
N VAL A 37 6.55 -12.16 -5.83
CA VAL A 37 5.39 -11.27 -6.01
C VAL A 37 5.15 -10.51 -4.72
N PHE A 38 5.11 -9.18 -4.82
CA PHE A 38 4.93 -8.28 -3.67
C PHE A 38 3.73 -7.37 -3.89
N ASP A 39 2.81 -7.36 -2.94
CA ASP A 39 1.76 -6.35 -2.88
C ASP A 39 2.32 -5.01 -2.37
N LEU A 40 1.65 -3.91 -2.70
CA LEU A 40 2.10 -2.56 -2.33
C LEU A 40 1.37 -2.03 -1.09
N ASP A 41 0.05 -1.83 -1.18
CA ASP A 41 -0.72 -1.09 -0.19
C ASP A 41 -0.94 -1.91 1.09
N GLY A 42 -0.33 -1.45 2.21
CA GLY A 42 -0.35 -2.18 3.48
C GLY A 42 0.69 -3.30 3.57
N CYS A 43 1.47 -3.55 2.51
CA CYS A 43 2.56 -4.52 2.46
C CYS A 43 3.92 -3.81 2.33
N LEU A 44 4.27 -3.30 1.15
CA LEU A 44 5.51 -2.54 0.96
C LEU A 44 5.36 -1.04 1.27
N PHE A 45 4.14 -0.51 1.17
CA PHE A 45 3.84 0.89 1.46
C PHE A 45 2.82 1.05 2.59
N ASP A 46 3.12 1.95 3.51
CA ASP A 46 2.16 2.50 4.47
C ASP A 46 1.37 3.64 3.81
N THR A 47 0.11 3.41 3.52
CA THR A 47 -0.79 4.37 2.89
C THR A 47 -1.52 5.28 3.87
N ARG A 48 -1.32 5.10 5.18
CA ARG A 48 -2.04 5.84 6.22
C ARG A 48 -1.71 7.33 6.18
N SER A 49 -0.47 7.69 5.85
CA SER A 49 -0.08 9.10 5.70
C SER A 49 -0.82 9.79 4.55
N ARG A 50 -1.05 9.07 3.43
CA ARG A 50 -1.90 9.54 2.32
C ARG A 50 -3.32 9.78 2.80
N GLN A 51 -3.87 8.86 3.57
CA GLN A 51 -5.22 8.98 4.12
C GLN A 51 -5.33 10.17 5.07
N VAL A 52 -4.40 10.34 6.01
CA VAL A 52 -4.34 11.53 6.90
C VAL A 52 -4.31 12.83 6.09
N HIS A 53 -3.52 12.87 5.01
CA HIS A 53 -3.45 14.06 4.16
C HIS A 53 -4.80 14.38 3.54
N ILE A 54 -5.51 13.38 3.01
CA ILE A 54 -6.86 13.54 2.42
C ILE A 54 -7.86 14.03 3.47
N PHE A 55 -7.82 13.47 4.69
CA PHE A 55 -8.71 13.90 5.78
C PHE A 55 -8.49 15.37 6.18
N ARG A 56 -7.22 15.80 6.26
CA ARG A 56 -6.88 17.20 6.56
C ARG A 56 -7.29 18.15 5.44
N GLU A 57 -7.17 17.72 4.19
CA GLU A 57 -7.64 18.50 3.05
C GLU A 57 -9.16 18.64 3.09
N PHE A 58 -9.90 17.56 3.37
CA PHE A 58 -11.34 17.59 3.58
C PHE A 58 -11.73 18.54 4.72
N ALA A 59 -11.09 18.40 5.88
CA ALA A 59 -11.31 19.25 7.03
C ALA A 59 -11.18 20.74 6.68
N SER A 60 -10.12 21.07 5.94
CA SER A 60 -9.88 22.45 5.49
C SER A 60 -10.95 22.96 4.52
N GLN A 61 -11.35 22.14 3.55
CA GLN A 61 -12.28 22.56 2.49
C GLN A 61 -13.75 22.59 2.96
N LYS A 62 -14.13 21.73 3.90
CA LYS A 62 -15.50 21.57 4.38
C LYS A 62 -15.76 22.19 5.76
N GLY A 63 -14.72 22.70 6.42
CA GLY A 63 -14.83 23.25 7.76
C GLY A 63 -15.03 22.22 8.87
N ALA A 64 -14.79 20.94 8.59
CA ALA A 64 -14.90 19.83 9.55
C ALA A 64 -13.62 19.73 10.41
N LEU A 65 -13.37 20.72 11.26
CA LEU A 65 -12.11 20.92 11.95
C LEU A 65 -11.74 19.77 12.91
N GLU A 66 -12.73 19.03 13.40
CA GLU A 66 -12.53 17.85 14.25
C GLU A 66 -11.68 16.77 13.57
N LEU A 67 -11.72 16.70 12.23
CA LEU A 67 -10.94 15.72 11.48
C LEU A 67 -9.43 15.98 11.50
N TYR A 68 -8.98 17.16 11.95
CA TYR A 68 -7.55 17.42 12.12
C TYR A 68 -6.89 16.56 13.22
N GLN A 69 -7.67 16.02 14.16
CA GLN A 69 -7.15 15.10 15.18
C GLN A 69 -6.89 13.69 14.65
N VAL A 70 -7.31 13.38 13.40
CA VAL A 70 -7.05 12.06 12.81
C VAL A 70 -5.57 11.91 12.51
N GLU A 71 -4.99 10.82 13.02
CA GLU A 71 -3.59 10.43 12.83
C GLU A 71 -3.47 9.04 12.23
N THR A 72 -2.29 8.67 11.76
CA THR A 72 -2.02 7.36 11.14
C THR A 72 -2.40 6.19 12.03
N THR A 73 -2.30 6.33 13.34
CA THR A 73 -2.64 5.29 14.35
C THR A 73 -4.14 4.98 14.43
N HIS A 74 -4.98 5.85 13.89
CA HIS A 74 -6.44 5.66 13.89
C HIS A 74 -6.93 4.80 12.73
N PHE A 75 -6.15 4.64 11.67
CA PHE A 75 -6.44 3.76 10.53
C PHE A 75 -6.07 2.32 10.87
N ARG A 76 -7.04 1.55 11.37
CA ARG A 76 -6.87 0.14 11.79
C ARG A 76 -7.50 -0.84 10.80
N ASP A 77 -8.36 -0.34 9.96
CA ASP A 77 -9.03 -1.02 8.85
C ASP A 77 -9.32 -0.02 7.73
N TRP A 78 -10.03 -0.44 6.70
CA TRP A 78 -10.41 0.39 5.55
C TRP A 78 -11.72 1.17 5.76
N ASP A 79 -12.37 1.05 6.92
CA ASP A 79 -13.60 1.79 7.21
C ASP A 79 -13.29 3.20 7.76
N LEU A 80 -13.69 4.21 6.98
CA LEU A 80 -13.44 5.61 7.35
C LEU A 80 -14.25 6.03 8.58
N GLY A 81 -15.44 5.46 8.77
CA GLY A 81 -16.24 5.70 9.97
C GLY A 81 -15.57 5.16 11.23
N ASN A 82 -14.99 3.94 11.15
CA ASN A 82 -14.18 3.39 12.24
C ASN A 82 -12.94 4.23 12.52
N THR A 83 -12.30 4.77 11.49
CA THR A 83 -11.17 5.69 11.65
C THR A 83 -11.56 6.93 12.45
N LEU A 84 -12.71 7.53 12.13
CA LEU A 84 -13.23 8.70 12.87
C LEU A 84 -13.55 8.34 14.34
N ARG A 85 -14.19 7.18 14.59
CA ARG A 85 -14.45 6.67 15.96
C ARG A 85 -13.17 6.42 16.73
N ASN A 86 -12.17 5.81 16.09
CA ASN A 86 -10.85 5.57 16.69
C ASN A 86 -10.15 6.88 17.08
N ALA A 87 -10.41 7.97 16.34
CA ALA A 87 -9.92 9.30 16.64
C ALA A 87 -10.75 10.02 17.71
N GLY A 88 -11.82 9.41 18.24
CA GLY A 88 -12.67 10.01 19.27
C GLY A 88 -13.67 11.05 18.77
N ILE A 89 -13.97 11.04 17.46
CA ILE A 89 -14.97 11.93 16.86
C ILE A 89 -16.38 11.44 17.20
N GLY A 90 -17.27 12.34 17.58
CA GLY A 90 -18.64 12.02 17.96
C GLY A 90 -19.51 11.57 16.78
N GLU A 91 -20.50 10.70 17.05
CA GLU A 91 -21.38 10.15 16.01
C GLU A 91 -22.23 11.19 15.27
N ASP A 92 -22.53 12.31 15.91
CA ASP A 92 -23.20 13.45 15.28
C ASP A 92 -22.36 14.06 14.15
N VAL A 93 -21.06 14.28 14.41
CA VAL A 93 -20.11 14.77 13.40
C VAL A 93 -19.91 13.70 12.32
N ILE A 94 -19.68 12.43 12.72
CA ILE A 94 -19.49 11.33 11.77
C ILE A 94 -20.67 11.23 10.81
N SER A 95 -21.89 11.21 11.34
CA SER A 95 -23.12 11.13 10.53
C SER A 95 -23.27 12.31 9.56
N ALA A 96 -22.80 13.49 9.96
CA ALA A 96 -22.87 14.68 9.12
C ALA A 96 -21.86 14.69 7.96
N VAL A 97 -20.70 14.05 8.11
CA VAL A 97 -19.60 14.19 7.15
C VAL A 97 -19.24 12.93 6.38
N LEU A 98 -19.63 11.74 6.86
CA LEU A 98 -19.06 10.46 6.39
C LEU A 98 -19.28 10.22 4.89
N ASP A 99 -20.47 10.49 4.38
CA ASP A 99 -20.79 10.23 2.97
C ASP A 99 -20.02 11.17 2.04
N ASP A 100 -19.91 12.45 2.40
CA ASP A 100 -19.11 13.41 1.67
C ASP A 100 -17.60 13.08 1.77
N LEU A 101 -17.15 12.67 2.94
CA LEU A 101 -15.77 12.25 3.15
C LEU A 101 -15.41 11.02 2.33
N LYS A 102 -16.30 10.01 2.23
CA LYS A 102 -16.07 8.82 1.41
C LYS A 102 -15.88 9.18 -0.06
N LYS A 103 -16.74 10.04 -0.62
CA LYS A 103 -16.60 10.52 -2.01
C LYS A 103 -15.30 11.29 -2.18
N PHE A 104 -15.03 12.23 -1.29
CA PHE A 104 -13.83 13.06 -1.31
C PHE A 104 -12.54 12.22 -1.21
N TRP A 105 -12.55 11.19 -0.37
CA TRP A 105 -11.46 10.25 -0.19
C TRP A 105 -11.25 9.40 -1.45
N PHE A 106 -12.32 8.84 -2.00
CA PHE A 106 -12.26 8.00 -3.21
C PHE A 106 -11.66 8.76 -4.40
N ASP A 107 -12.11 10.00 -4.64
CA ASP A 107 -11.63 10.84 -5.75
C ASP A 107 -10.14 11.20 -5.65
N ARG A 108 -9.50 10.94 -4.49
CA ARG A 108 -8.11 11.31 -4.22
C ARG A 108 -7.21 10.12 -3.98
N PHE A 109 -7.69 9.16 -3.21
CA PHE A 109 -6.90 8.02 -2.78
C PHE A 109 -6.37 7.22 -3.99
N PHE A 110 -7.20 7.03 -5.00
CA PHE A 110 -6.87 6.31 -6.22
C PHE A 110 -6.32 7.22 -7.33
N THR A 111 -5.42 8.13 -6.99
CA THR A 111 -4.79 9.01 -7.99
C THR A 111 -3.28 9.11 -7.79
N SER A 112 -2.51 9.14 -8.89
CA SER A 112 -1.05 9.31 -8.88
C SER A 112 -0.59 10.49 -8.02
N ARG A 113 -1.37 11.58 -8.01
CA ARG A 113 -1.03 12.80 -7.28
C ARG A 113 -0.85 12.58 -5.77
N TYR A 114 -1.61 11.64 -5.18
CA TYR A 114 -1.60 11.40 -3.75
C TYR A 114 -0.65 10.27 -3.32
N VAL A 115 -0.20 9.42 -4.23
CA VAL A 115 0.75 8.33 -3.95
C VAL A 115 2.04 8.84 -3.30
N LYS A 116 2.48 10.04 -3.62
CA LYS A 116 3.66 10.68 -3.01
C LYS A 116 3.59 10.87 -1.49
N PHE A 117 2.43 10.69 -0.88
CA PHE A 117 2.26 10.77 0.57
C PHE A 117 2.38 9.41 1.26
N ASP A 118 2.57 8.34 0.50
CA ASP A 118 2.88 7.03 1.06
C ASP A 118 4.29 7.01 1.63
N HIS A 119 4.53 6.08 2.55
CA HIS A 119 5.86 5.79 3.07
C HIS A 119 6.20 4.32 2.84
N ALA A 120 7.45 4.03 2.53
CA ALA A 120 7.90 2.65 2.50
C ALA A 120 7.79 2.04 3.91
N MET A 121 7.31 0.81 4.01
CA MET A 121 7.33 0.07 5.26
C MET A 121 8.79 -0.14 5.71
N PRO A 122 9.09 0.00 7.01
CA PRO A 122 10.43 -0.28 7.53
C PRO A 122 10.91 -1.67 7.12
N GLY A 123 12.11 -1.75 6.59
CA GLY A 123 12.71 -3.00 6.10
C GLY A 123 12.25 -3.46 4.72
N ALA A 124 11.16 -2.91 4.16
CA ALA A 124 10.61 -3.36 2.87
C ALA A 124 11.59 -3.20 1.71
N VAL A 125 12.28 -2.06 1.64
CA VAL A 125 13.26 -1.79 0.58
C VAL A 125 14.44 -2.75 0.68
N ASP A 126 14.95 -2.98 1.89
CA ASP A 126 16.05 -3.91 2.14
C ASP A 126 15.65 -5.34 1.75
N LEU A 127 14.48 -5.81 2.19
CA LEU A 127 13.94 -7.14 1.86
C LEU A 127 13.91 -7.36 0.35
N VAL A 128 13.29 -6.46 -0.40
CA VAL A 128 13.13 -6.62 -1.86
C VAL A 128 14.49 -6.57 -2.56
N ASN A 129 15.41 -5.70 -2.15
CA ASN A 129 16.76 -5.64 -2.72
C ASN A 129 17.56 -6.91 -2.40
N ARG A 130 17.45 -7.47 -1.21
CA ARG A 130 18.07 -8.76 -0.84
C ARG A 130 17.51 -9.91 -1.67
N CYS A 131 16.18 -9.97 -1.85
CA CYS A 131 15.55 -10.95 -2.75
C CYS A 131 16.08 -10.81 -4.19
N ARG A 132 16.13 -9.58 -4.73
CA ARG A 132 16.72 -9.35 -6.06
C ARG A 132 18.16 -9.83 -6.16
N ALA A 133 18.97 -9.60 -5.12
CA ALA A 133 20.38 -9.99 -5.11
C ALA A 133 20.58 -11.50 -5.19
N THR A 134 19.58 -12.33 -4.90
CA THR A 134 19.60 -13.79 -5.12
C THR A 134 19.33 -14.18 -6.57
N GLY A 135 19.03 -13.23 -7.45
CA GLY A 135 18.62 -13.47 -8.84
C GLY A 135 17.11 -13.63 -9.02
N LEU A 136 16.31 -13.41 -7.96
CA LEU A 136 14.85 -13.51 -8.03
C LEU A 136 14.30 -12.39 -8.91
N GLN A 137 13.40 -12.73 -9.83
CA GLN A 137 12.61 -11.73 -10.55
C GLN A 137 11.60 -11.10 -9.59
N ILE A 138 11.44 -9.78 -9.66
CA ILE A 138 10.56 -9.04 -8.75
C ILE A 138 9.33 -8.54 -9.51
N VAL A 139 8.15 -8.88 -9.01
CA VAL A 139 6.87 -8.40 -9.52
C VAL A 139 6.14 -7.67 -8.42
N TYR A 140 5.93 -6.38 -8.60
CA TYR A 140 5.00 -5.62 -7.77
C TYR A 140 3.60 -5.78 -8.36
N LEU A 141 2.72 -6.47 -7.65
CA LEU A 141 1.34 -6.69 -8.05
C LEU A 141 0.43 -5.88 -7.12
N THR A 142 -0.41 -5.01 -7.69
CA THR A 142 -1.22 -4.10 -6.88
C THR A 142 -2.61 -3.90 -7.47
N GLY A 143 -3.59 -3.62 -6.61
CA GLY A 143 -4.92 -3.18 -7.00
C GLY A 143 -5.01 -1.73 -7.51
N ARG A 144 -3.90 -0.98 -7.50
CA ARG A 144 -3.83 0.35 -8.13
C ARG A 144 -4.01 0.19 -9.64
N ASP A 145 -4.75 1.09 -10.26
CA ASP A 145 -5.02 1.06 -11.70
C ASP A 145 -3.94 1.77 -12.53
N GLU A 146 -4.12 1.76 -13.84
CA GLU A 146 -3.18 2.36 -14.79
C GLU A 146 -3.02 3.88 -14.59
N THR A 147 -4.05 4.58 -14.11
CA THR A 147 -3.98 6.03 -13.81
C THR A 147 -3.03 6.35 -12.66
N MET A 148 -2.77 5.37 -11.79
CA MET A 148 -1.84 5.47 -10.67
C MET A 148 -0.41 5.02 -11.01
N ARG A 149 -0.17 4.43 -12.19
CA ARG A 149 1.13 3.87 -12.57
C ARG A 149 2.29 4.85 -12.37
N ALA A 150 2.20 6.03 -12.96
CA ALA A 150 3.30 7.01 -12.92
C ALA A 150 3.69 7.36 -11.49
N GLY A 151 2.73 7.72 -10.64
CA GLY A 151 3.01 8.04 -9.23
C GLY A 151 3.52 6.84 -8.43
N THR A 152 3.07 5.63 -8.77
CA THR A 152 3.55 4.40 -8.13
C THR A 152 4.99 4.09 -8.50
N GLU A 153 5.36 4.20 -9.77
CA GLU A 153 6.74 4.02 -10.24
C GLU A 153 7.68 5.07 -9.65
N ASP A 154 7.25 6.34 -9.60
CA ASP A 154 8.02 7.41 -8.97
C ASP A 154 8.26 7.12 -7.48
N SER A 155 7.25 6.61 -6.76
CA SER A 155 7.39 6.22 -5.35
C SER A 155 8.33 5.04 -5.19
N LEU A 156 8.18 3.98 -5.99
CA LEU A 156 9.07 2.81 -5.95
C LEU A 156 10.54 3.23 -6.15
N ARG A 157 10.82 3.99 -7.20
CA ARG A 157 12.18 4.49 -7.49
C ARG A 157 12.67 5.44 -6.40
N GLY A 158 11.82 6.36 -5.94
CA GLY A 158 12.15 7.36 -4.93
C GLY A 158 12.55 6.75 -3.59
N PHE A 159 11.97 5.63 -3.20
CA PHE A 159 12.33 4.88 -1.98
C PHE A 159 13.48 3.89 -2.20
N GLY A 160 13.90 3.64 -3.44
CA GLY A 160 15.00 2.73 -3.75
C GLY A 160 14.58 1.27 -3.98
N PHE A 161 13.32 1.02 -4.27
CA PHE A 161 12.89 -0.29 -4.75
C PHE A 161 13.41 -0.52 -6.19
N PRO A 162 13.86 -1.74 -6.52
CA PRO A 162 14.31 -2.03 -7.87
C PRO A 162 13.13 -2.04 -8.85
N LEU A 163 13.27 -1.29 -9.94
CA LEU A 163 12.27 -1.20 -11.01
C LEU A 163 12.97 -0.89 -12.32
N ASP A 164 13.17 -1.88 -13.17
CA ASP A 164 13.93 -1.78 -14.44
C ASP A 164 13.09 -2.15 -15.67
N GLY A 165 11.85 -2.64 -15.48
CA GLY A 165 10.93 -3.05 -16.55
C GLY A 165 11.22 -4.41 -17.16
N GLY A 166 12.32 -5.07 -16.74
CA GLY A 166 12.70 -6.42 -17.13
C GLY A 166 12.47 -7.42 -15.99
N GLU A 167 13.52 -7.65 -15.21
CA GLU A 167 13.48 -8.54 -14.04
C GLU A 167 12.68 -7.96 -12.85
N CYS A 168 12.50 -6.65 -12.82
CA CYS A 168 11.73 -5.96 -11.78
C CYS A 168 10.60 -5.16 -12.43
N ARG A 169 9.35 -5.63 -12.29
CA ARG A 169 8.17 -5.13 -13.01
C ARG A 169 7.07 -4.70 -12.09
N LEU A 170 6.31 -3.67 -12.50
CA LEU A 170 5.06 -3.26 -11.87
C LEU A 170 3.87 -3.72 -12.71
N LEU A 171 2.98 -4.49 -12.11
CA LEU A 171 1.69 -4.88 -12.65
C LEU A 171 0.60 -4.14 -11.90
N VAL A 172 -0.09 -3.26 -12.59
CA VAL A 172 -1.26 -2.53 -12.09
C VAL A 172 -2.53 -3.12 -12.69
N LYS A 173 -3.65 -2.90 -12.02
CA LYS A 173 -4.96 -3.28 -12.54
C LYS A 173 -5.25 -2.47 -13.81
N PRO A 174 -5.81 -3.07 -14.88
CA PRO A 174 -6.40 -2.32 -16.00
C PRO A 174 -7.45 -1.33 -15.48
N ASP A 175 -7.78 -0.30 -16.25
CA ASP A 175 -8.71 0.74 -15.83
C ASP A 175 -9.99 0.17 -15.21
N PHE A 176 -10.54 0.87 -14.20
CA PHE A 176 -11.73 0.44 -13.42
C PHE A 176 -12.98 0.15 -14.27
N GLU A 177 -12.99 0.52 -15.56
CA GLU A 177 -14.08 0.26 -16.49
C GLU A 177 -14.03 -1.14 -17.11
N THR A 178 -12.95 -1.89 -16.94
CA THR A 178 -12.88 -3.28 -17.39
C THR A 178 -13.37 -4.21 -16.29
N ASP A 179 -14.45 -4.93 -16.59
CA ASP A 179 -15.03 -5.98 -15.74
C ASP A 179 -13.94 -6.93 -15.24
N ASP A 180 -13.92 -7.21 -13.93
CA ASP A 180 -12.95 -8.08 -13.26
C ASP A 180 -12.91 -9.54 -13.83
N THR A 181 -13.77 -9.84 -14.80
CA THR A 181 -13.92 -11.16 -15.41
C THR A 181 -12.96 -11.44 -16.56
N GLU A 182 -12.20 -10.45 -17.05
CA GLU A 182 -11.26 -10.62 -18.17
C GLU A 182 -9.78 -10.43 -17.76
N LEU A 183 -9.38 -10.87 -16.60
CA LEU A 183 -7.97 -11.17 -16.37
C LEU A 183 -7.63 -12.43 -17.19
N ASP A 184 -7.08 -12.20 -18.39
CA ASP A 184 -6.58 -13.27 -19.25
C ASP A 184 -5.37 -13.93 -18.57
N ILE A 185 -5.67 -14.99 -17.80
CA ILE A 185 -4.68 -15.82 -17.11
C ILE A 185 -3.79 -16.55 -18.14
N ASP A 186 -4.22 -16.65 -19.39
CA ASP A 186 -3.47 -17.33 -20.46
C ASP A 186 -2.23 -16.52 -20.90
N SER A 187 -2.21 -15.20 -20.68
CA SER A 187 -1.00 -14.39 -20.95
C SER A 187 0.13 -14.57 -19.91
N MET A 188 -0.12 -15.30 -18.82
CA MET A 188 0.88 -15.65 -17.81
C MET A 188 1.58 -17.00 -18.07
N ASN A 189 1.23 -17.70 -19.14
CA ASN A 189 1.94 -18.90 -19.52
C ASN A 189 3.34 -18.54 -20.03
N CYS A 190 4.33 -18.68 -19.14
CA CYS A 190 5.71 -18.83 -19.54
C CYS A 190 5.78 -20.08 -20.41
N GLU A 191 6.01 -19.94 -21.70
CA GLU A 191 6.42 -21.06 -22.52
C GLU A 191 7.73 -21.65 -21.96
N PRO A 192 7.90 -22.97 -22.02
CA PRO A 192 9.00 -23.69 -21.38
C PRO A 192 10.37 -23.37 -21.98
#